data_14d2f0dd5206a1b4ac2ffcdfe5b95b1b
#
_entry.id   14d2f0dd5206a1b4ac2ffcdfe5b95b1b
#
_cell.length_a   1.000
_cell.length_b   1.000
_cell.length_c   1.000
_cell.angle_alpha   90.00
_cell.angle_beta   90.00
_cell.angle_gamma   90.00
#
_symmetry.space_group_name_H-M   'P 1'
#
loop_
_entity.id
_entity.type
_entity.pdbx_description
1 polymer ?
#
loop_
_entity_poly.entity_id
_entity_poly.type
_entity_poly.pdbx_seq_one_letter_code
_entity_poly.pdbx_strand_id
1 'polypeptide(L)'
;DHGKTSLVKQLSGVDTDRLEEEKQRGLSIELGYAFLQAEAGFNIGFIDVPGHHRFINTMISGVYSVDLALVVVAANEGPMPQTIEHLEVLRLLGVAQYVIVITHIDKIDVSERPGVAEALLASIQTHSPMASAPSFVVSNADGAGITELKQFLVKTAKNLQDKPERGYFRLSIDRVFHLQGSGLIVTGTSISGGVSVGDHLTLLPENKKVRVRSIHSQNAKTQYGRAGQRCALQLTGIKKSDLKRGDWLNGGSGVLASHRFNARLIVSESLPFTVKHLSQVKIYIGAKRQAAKLYLLEESARATGLVRDATVLVQVIVETDIDCCWGDRFLLRDSSESTTIAGGIVLEPRAEPARVKNKEALGYLQAMGLPTFGQMLTELLVNRREALNTAHLMSICNALPQDFEAALHSAQLATRIRHFRMNGQDFCVLDDVWASSQRTIVELVECCYRDSQNMDGVPTDHLRVKCLAQLQGRDKESLLEAALADLVNSSLLKRVGGWVRLPGVEPVVTAQEARDWELISTILSQYKAQIPTLSDLLESLQLSREALQSALMEAVKDGRVHKISTTRFLLSDRLNHFAQSLTALFETQGMFSVADARDHLALGRNSCVDLLEYFDQVGVTRRDGDKRVVLTGRLLDRA
;
A
#
# COMPACT_ATOMS: atom_id res chain seq x y z
N ASP A 1 16.41 -14.56 37.38
CA ASP A 1 15.98 -13.45 36.54
C ASP A 1 17.10 -12.42 36.38
N HIS A 2 17.33 -11.95 35.18
CA HIS A 2 18.52 -11.12 34.83
C HIS A 2 18.43 -9.68 35.32
N GLY A 3 17.44 -9.29 36.15
CA GLY A 3 17.34 -7.98 36.78
C GLY A 3 16.90 -6.83 35.88
N LYS A 4 16.11 -7.08 34.80
CA LYS A 4 15.61 -6.04 33.88
C LYS A 4 14.77 -4.98 34.60
N THR A 5 13.71 -5.39 35.31
CA THR A 5 12.82 -4.51 36.06
C THR A 5 13.57 -3.71 37.12
N SER A 6 14.50 -4.36 37.82
CA SER A 6 15.36 -3.68 38.82
C SER A 6 16.26 -2.62 38.17
N LEU A 7 16.81 -2.91 36.98
CA LEU A 7 17.61 -1.96 36.21
C LEU A 7 16.76 -0.74 35.78
N VAL A 8 15.57 -0.97 35.26
CA VAL A 8 14.65 0.13 34.89
C VAL A 8 14.30 0.98 36.09
N LYS A 9 14.08 0.36 37.27
CA LYS A 9 13.82 1.07 38.52
C LYS A 9 15.01 1.93 38.95
N GLN A 10 16.24 1.42 38.84
CA GLN A 10 17.47 2.20 39.16
C GLN A 10 17.65 3.40 38.20
N LEU A 11 17.36 3.22 36.91
CA LEU A 11 17.52 4.27 35.90
C LEU A 11 16.44 5.34 35.96
N SER A 12 15.19 4.97 36.24
CA SER A 12 14.01 5.84 36.13
C SER A 12 13.38 6.23 37.47
N GLY A 13 13.69 5.49 38.55
CA GLY A 13 13.02 5.61 39.84
C GLY A 13 11.62 4.99 39.89
N VAL A 14 11.14 4.37 38.81
CA VAL A 14 9.79 3.82 38.70
C VAL A 14 9.85 2.29 38.70
N ASP A 15 9.06 1.66 39.57
CA ASP A 15 8.86 0.21 39.55
C ASP A 15 7.80 -0.14 38.50
N THR A 16 8.20 -0.96 37.52
CA THR A 16 7.35 -1.33 36.38
C THR A 16 6.45 -2.53 36.65
N ASP A 17 6.74 -3.35 37.66
CA ASP A 17 5.90 -4.47 38.09
C ASP A 17 4.69 -3.95 38.89
N ARG A 18 3.51 -3.96 38.25
CA ARG A 18 2.27 -3.40 38.77
C ARG A 18 1.30 -4.45 39.31
N LEU A 19 1.33 -5.66 38.73
CA LEU A 19 0.46 -6.74 39.12
C LEU A 19 0.96 -7.40 40.40
N GLU A 20 0.07 -7.74 41.31
CA GLU A 20 0.44 -8.50 42.52
C GLU A 20 1.09 -9.84 42.16
N GLU A 21 0.63 -10.48 41.09
CA GLU A 21 1.19 -11.72 40.58
C GLU A 21 2.64 -11.55 40.10
N GLU A 22 2.99 -10.44 39.45
CA GLU A 22 4.36 -10.11 39.06
C GLU A 22 5.27 -9.99 40.28
N LYS A 23 4.81 -9.27 41.31
CA LYS A 23 5.54 -9.09 42.55
C LYS A 23 5.73 -10.37 43.35
N GLN A 24 4.71 -11.23 43.38
CA GLN A 24 4.77 -12.52 44.08
C GLN A 24 5.67 -13.54 43.37
N ARG A 25 5.66 -13.54 42.03
CA ARG A 25 6.43 -14.50 41.23
C ARG A 25 7.84 -13.99 40.88
N GLY A 26 8.11 -12.68 41.03
CA GLY A 26 9.33 -12.04 40.59
C GLY A 26 9.54 -12.07 39.07
N LEU A 27 8.44 -12.15 38.28
CA LEU A 27 8.45 -12.25 36.85
C LEU A 27 7.49 -11.24 36.24
N SER A 28 7.95 -10.39 35.31
CA SER A 28 7.08 -9.50 34.55
C SER A 28 6.22 -10.29 33.57
N ILE A 29 4.95 -9.99 33.51
CA ILE A 29 3.92 -10.66 32.67
C ILE A 29 3.47 -9.72 31.55
N GLU A 30 3.26 -8.44 31.91
CA GLU A 30 2.86 -7.39 30.98
C GLU A 30 4.03 -6.45 30.63
N LEU A 31 3.82 -5.59 29.62
CA LEU A 31 4.78 -4.52 29.32
C LEU A 31 4.76 -3.47 30.43
N GLY A 32 5.91 -3.23 31.04
CA GLY A 32 6.15 -2.14 31.97
C GLY A 32 6.60 -0.88 31.22
N TYR A 33 6.19 0.29 31.71
CA TYR A 33 6.58 1.57 31.10
C TYR A 33 7.09 2.53 32.17
N ALA A 34 8.28 3.06 31.92
CA ALA A 34 8.91 4.06 32.78
C ALA A 34 9.55 5.16 31.94
N PHE A 35 9.75 6.32 32.51
CA PHE A 35 10.33 7.46 31.82
C PHE A 35 11.46 8.06 32.63
N LEU A 36 12.58 8.36 32.01
CA LEU A 36 13.68 9.12 32.56
C LEU A 36 13.65 10.52 31.92
N GLN A 37 13.45 11.54 32.77
CA GLN A 37 13.60 12.93 32.36
C GLN A 37 15.08 13.28 32.27
N ALA A 38 15.54 13.71 31.10
CA ALA A 38 16.89 14.24 30.93
C ALA A 38 16.90 15.75 31.17
N GLU A 39 18.00 16.27 31.73
CA GLU A 39 18.19 17.71 32.00
C GLU A 39 18.09 18.58 30.73
N ALA A 40 18.27 17.97 29.53
CA ALA A 40 18.19 18.63 28.25
C ALA A 40 16.75 18.82 27.69
N GLY A 41 15.70 18.55 28.49
CA GLY A 41 14.30 18.77 28.10
C GLY A 41 13.68 17.67 27.20
N PHE A 42 14.32 16.51 27.05
CA PHE A 42 13.74 15.34 26.40
C PHE A 42 13.56 14.17 27.39
N ASN A 43 12.73 13.20 27.04
CA ASN A 43 12.45 12.04 27.88
C ASN A 43 12.92 10.77 27.18
N ILE A 44 13.53 9.86 27.94
CA ILE A 44 13.82 8.50 27.50
C ILE A 44 12.71 7.59 28.04
N GLY A 45 11.97 6.93 27.13
CA GLY A 45 10.96 5.94 27.49
C GLY A 45 11.58 4.55 27.58
N PHE A 46 11.40 3.88 28.70
CA PHE A 46 11.75 2.47 28.87
C PHE A 46 10.52 1.61 28.69
N ILE A 47 10.67 0.55 27.93
CA ILE A 47 9.70 -0.53 27.80
C ILE A 47 10.31 -1.77 28.44
N ASP A 48 9.87 -2.08 29.64
CA ASP A 48 10.27 -3.29 30.36
C ASP A 48 9.48 -4.47 29.81
N VAL A 49 10.18 -5.44 29.25
CA VAL A 49 9.58 -6.59 28.57
C VAL A 49 9.73 -7.87 29.40
N PRO A 50 8.71 -8.74 29.42
CA PRO A 50 8.82 -10.04 30.07
C PRO A 50 9.97 -10.86 29.52
N GLY A 51 10.74 -11.51 30.41
CA GLY A 51 11.89 -12.33 30.03
C GLY A 51 11.53 -13.78 29.70
N HIS A 52 10.42 -14.29 30.21
CA HIS A 52 10.07 -15.70 30.11
C HIS A 52 9.46 -16.05 28.76
N HIS A 53 9.84 -17.18 28.14
CA HIS A 53 9.42 -17.65 26.81
C HIS A 53 7.88 -17.66 26.61
N ARG A 54 7.09 -17.89 27.67
CA ARG A 54 5.60 -17.86 27.62
C ARG A 54 5.06 -16.47 27.25
N PHE A 55 5.83 -15.42 27.50
CA PHE A 55 5.41 -14.03 27.28
C PHE A 55 6.10 -13.35 26.11
N ILE A 56 6.78 -14.12 25.25
CA ILE A 56 7.47 -13.59 24.05
C ILE A 56 6.52 -12.79 23.15
N ASN A 57 5.24 -13.18 23.08
CA ASN A 57 4.21 -12.46 22.35
C ASN A 57 3.96 -11.04 22.90
N THR A 58 4.09 -10.89 24.21
CA THR A 58 4.02 -9.58 24.88
C THR A 58 5.27 -8.76 24.56
N MET A 59 6.45 -9.39 24.62
CA MET A 59 7.73 -8.76 24.26
C MET A 59 7.70 -8.24 22.80
N ILE A 60 7.28 -9.05 21.84
CA ILE A 60 7.21 -8.65 20.42
C ILE A 60 6.40 -7.36 20.23
N SER A 61 5.26 -7.23 20.91
CA SER A 61 4.43 -6.02 20.82
C SER A 61 5.10 -4.78 21.41
N GLY A 62 6.01 -4.93 22.37
CA GLY A 62 6.79 -3.83 22.93
C GLY A 62 7.95 -3.37 22.06
N VAL A 63 8.54 -4.28 21.30
CA VAL A 63 9.75 -4.01 20.50
C VAL A 63 9.46 -3.25 19.21
N TYR A 64 8.23 -3.24 18.73
CA TYR A 64 7.85 -2.71 17.41
C TYR A 64 8.32 -1.27 17.11
N SER A 65 8.52 -0.45 18.14
CA SER A 65 8.87 0.97 18.01
C SER A 65 10.14 1.39 18.75
N VAL A 66 10.94 0.42 19.17
CA VAL A 66 12.14 0.65 20.00
C VAL A 66 13.27 1.21 19.14
N ASP A 67 13.95 2.24 19.66
CA ASP A 67 15.11 2.87 19.01
C ASP A 67 16.42 2.18 19.41
N LEU A 68 16.50 1.71 20.68
CA LEU A 68 17.67 1.08 21.27
C LEU A 68 17.25 -0.05 22.21
N ALA A 69 17.89 -1.19 22.13
CA ALA A 69 17.66 -2.33 23.02
C ALA A 69 18.76 -2.46 24.08
N LEU A 70 18.37 -2.55 25.36
CA LEU A 70 19.24 -2.96 26.44
C LEU A 70 19.19 -4.48 26.59
N VAL A 71 20.26 -5.15 26.24
CA VAL A 71 20.41 -6.60 26.39
C VAL A 71 20.99 -6.89 27.77
N VAL A 72 20.09 -7.28 28.69
CA VAL A 72 20.43 -7.46 30.11
C VAL A 72 20.76 -8.92 30.36
N VAL A 73 21.98 -9.18 30.89
CA VAL A 73 22.48 -10.53 31.20
C VAL A 73 23.06 -10.54 32.60
N ALA A 74 22.64 -11.49 33.42
CA ALA A 74 23.14 -11.64 34.78
C ALA A 74 24.55 -12.29 34.81
N ALA A 75 25.48 -11.72 35.55
CA ALA A 75 26.87 -12.19 35.63
C ALA A 75 26.99 -13.64 36.12
N ASN A 76 26.10 -14.05 37.02
CA ASN A 76 26.11 -15.37 37.65
C ASN A 76 25.39 -16.46 36.80
N GLU A 77 24.63 -16.08 35.77
CA GLU A 77 23.85 -17.04 34.93
C GLU A 77 24.33 -17.08 33.50
N GLY A 78 24.83 -15.98 32.99
CA GLY A 78 25.22 -15.85 31.58
C GLY A 78 24.03 -15.74 30.60
N PRO A 79 24.30 -15.76 29.28
CA PRO A 79 23.26 -15.73 28.27
C PRO A 79 22.48 -17.04 28.26
N MET A 80 21.17 -16.95 28.53
CA MET A 80 20.24 -18.07 28.52
C MET A 80 19.63 -18.27 27.12
N PRO A 81 19.05 -19.45 26.80
CA PRO A 81 18.37 -19.67 25.50
C PRO A 81 17.33 -18.59 25.17
N GLN A 82 16.65 -18.07 26.17
CA GLN A 82 15.70 -16.96 26.02
C GLN A 82 16.37 -15.66 25.57
N THR A 83 17.60 -15.41 26.03
CA THR A 83 18.39 -14.25 25.60
C THR A 83 18.66 -14.32 24.09
N ILE A 84 19.04 -15.49 23.61
CA ILE A 84 19.30 -15.73 22.17
C ILE A 84 18.04 -15.57 21.33
N GLU A 85 16.89 -16.11 21.79
CA GLU A 85 15.60 -15.92 21.11
C GLU A 85 15.21 -14.44 21.05
N HIS A 86 15.42 -13.68 22.13
CA HIS A 86 15.16 -12.24 22.17
C HIS A 86 16.06 -11.47 21.20
N LEU A 87 17.35 -11.80 21.14
CA LEU A 87 18.29 -11.19 20.20
C LEU A 87 17.85 -11.44 18.75
N GLU A 88 17.44 -12.66 18.43
CA GLU A 88 16.94 -12.98 17.10
C GLU A 88 15.66 -12.21 16.74
N VAL A 89 14.71 -12.08 17.66
CA VAL A 89 13.50 -11.27 17.46
C VAL A 89 13.85 -9.80 17.23
N LEU A 90 14.78 -9.24 18.01
CA LEU A 90 15.26 -7.86 17.86
C LEU A 90 15.91 -7.65 16.47
N ARG A 91 16.77 -8.59 16.05
CA ARG A 91 17.42 -8.58 14.73
C ARG A 91 16.38 -8.63 13.60
N LEU A 92 15.44 -9.56 13.67
CA LEU A 92 14.41 -9.76 12.67
C LEU A 92 13.41 -8.59 12.59
N LEU A 93 13.13 -7.92 13.70
CA LEU A 93 12.36 -6.67 13.73
C LEU A 93 13.20 -5.44 13.36
N GLY A 94 14.52 -5.63 13.16
CA GLY A 94 15.45 -4.61 12.66
C GLY A 94 15.71 -3.48 13.64
N VAL A 95 15.79 -3.78 14.93
CA VAL A 95 16.34 -2.85 15.92
C VAL A 95 17.80 -2.60 15.55
N ALA A 96 18.18 -1.33 15.42
CA ALA A 96 19.50 -0.95 14.89
C ALA A 96 20.57 -0.75 15.96
N GLN A 97 20.17 -0.41 17.17
CA GLN A 97 21.10 -0.05 18.26
C GLN A 97 20.91 -0.97 19.46
N TYR A 98 22.04 -1.42 20.01
CA TYR A 98 22.09 -2.34 21.14
C TYR A 98 23.09 -1.88 22.16
N VAL A 99 22.81 -2.16 23.44
CA VAL A 99 23.71 -1.98 24.57
C VAL A 99 23.69 -3.25 25.40
N ILE A 100 24.85 -3.83 25.68
CA ILE A 100 24.96 -4.99 26.56
C ILE A 100 25.08 -4.48 28.02
N VAL A 101 24.22 -4.98 28.91
CA VAL A 101 24.26 -4.64 30.34
C VAL A 101 24.44 -5.93 31.15
N ILE A 102 25.60 -6.10 31.76
CA ILE A 102 25.90 -7.20 32.67
C ILE A 102 25.48 -6.77 34.09
N THR A 103 24.46 -7.42 34.62
CA THR A 103 23.91 -7.19 35.95
C THR A 103 24.45 -8.20 36.96
N HIS A 104 24.05 -8.06 38.25
CA HIS A 104 24.39 -8.98 39.34
C HIS A 104 25.91 -9.17 39.54
N ILE A 105 26.71 -8.18 39.19
CA ILE A 105 28.15 -8.24 39.40
C ILE A 105 28.52 -8.30 40.90
N ASP A 106 27.64 -7.80 41.76
CA ASP A 106 27.72 -7.89 43.21
C ASP A 106 27.74 -9.34 43.73
N LYS A 107 27.13 -10.28 42.99
CA LYS A 107 27.12 -11.71 43.31
C LYS A 107 28.42 -12.44 42.95
N ILE A 108 29.35 -11.78 42.27
CA ILE A 108 30.63 -12.34 41.83
C ILE A 108 31.72 -11.79 42.74
N ASP A 109 32.66 -12.66 43.15
CA ASP A 109 33.81 -12.25 43.95
C ASP A 109 34.62 -11.15 43.23
N VAL A 110 35.06 -10.15 44.01
CA VAL A 110 35.68 -8.92 43.47
C VAL A 110 36.86 -9.24 42.54
N SER A 111 37.65 -10.26 42.89
CA SER A 111 38.84 -10.71 42.14
C SER A 111 38.48 -11.37 40.78
N GLU A 112 37.27 -11.93 40.66
CA GLU A 112 36.81 -12.66 39.46
C GLU A 112 35.99 -11.77 38.51
N ARG A 113 35.46 -10.65 38.98
CA ARG A 113 34.57 -9.76 38.22
C ARG A 113 35.08 -9.39 36.83
N PRO A 114 36.36 -8.96 36.66
CA PRO A 114 36.85 -8.59 35.34
C PRO A 114 36.83 -9.77 34.35
N GLY A 115 37.32 -10.96 34.78
CA GLY A 115 37.37 -12.13 33.95
C GLY A 115 35.99 -12.66 33.57
N VAL A 116 35.03 -12.67 34.49
CA VAL A 116 33.66 -13.09 34.25
C VAL A 116 32.98 -12.11 33.26
N ALA A 117 33.16 -10.81 33.46
CA ALA A 117 32.57 -9.81 32.57
C ALA A 117 33.13 -9.94 31.13
N GLU A 118 34.45 -10.11 30.97
CA GLU A 118 35.11 -10.27 29.69
C GLU A 118 34.64 -11.54 28.98
N ALA A 119 34.58 -12.67 29.69
CA ALA A 119 34.12 -13.95 29.11
C ALA A 119 32.66 -13.88 28.67
N LEU A 120 31.79 -13.23 29.45
CA LEU A 120 30.37 -13.04 29.06
C LEU A 120 30.22 -12.13 27.86
N LEU A 121 30.96 -11.02 27.79
CA LEU A 121 30.96 -10.13 26.65
C LEU A 121 31.40 -10.86 25.39
N ALA A 122 32.50 -11.62 25.45
CA ALA A 122 32.97 -12.42 24.32
C ALA A 122 31.89 -13.40 23.84
N SER A 123 31.19 -14.06 24.78
CA SER A 123 30.10 -14.99 24.44
C SER A 123 28.91 -14.29 23.77
N ILE A 124 28.48 -13.14 24.28
CA ILE A 124 27.33 -12.40 23.71
C ILE A 124 27.69 -11.80 22.35
N GLN A 125 28.89 -11.29 22.20
CA GLN A 125 29.38 -10.66 20.96
C GLN A 125 29.55 -11.64 19.79
N THR A 126 29.57 -12.96 20.04
CA THR A 126 29.50 -13.95 18.95
C THR A 126 28.18 -13.94 18.20
N HIS A 127 27.12 -13.41 18.82
CA HIS A 127 25.79 -13.33 18.19
C HIS A 127 25.64 -12.01 17.42
N SER A 128 25.36 -12.10 16.12
CA SER A 128 24.98 -10.92 15.33
C SER A 128 23.65 -10.34 15.85
N PRO A 129 23.51 -9.03 16.03
CA PRO A 129 24.37 -7.90 15.70
C PRO A 129 25.17 -7.33 16.89
N MET A 130 25.57 -8.14 17.87
CA MET A 130 26.17 -7.69 19.14
C MET A 130 27.67 -7.38 19.06
N ALA A 131 28.36 -7.72 18.00
CA ALA A 131 29.84 -7.67 17.90
C ALA A 131 30.46 -6.29 18.23
N SER A 132 29.75 -5.20 17.96
CA SER A 132 30.20 -3.83 18.21
C SER A 132 29.37 -3.07 19.24
N ALA A 133 28.46 -3.76 19.96
CA ALA A 133 27.60 -3.12 20.93
C ALA A 133 28.40 -2.64 22.15
N PRO A 134 28.19 -1.38 22.59
CA PRO A 134 28.78 -0.89 23.85
C PRO A 134 28.26 -1.71 25.04
N SER A 135 29.11 -1.86 26.06
CA SER A 135 28.81 -2.70 27.22
C SER A 135 29.01 -1.97 28.53
N PHE A 136 28.18 -2.30 29.52
CA PHE A 136 28.24 -1.79 30.86
C PHE A 136 28.09 -2.92 31.86
N VAL A 137 28.88 -2.86 32.93
CA VAL A 137 28.79 -3.78 34.06
C VAL A 137 28.16 -3.02 35.22
N VAL A 138 27.03 -3.53 35.74
CA VAL A 138 26.27 -2.81 36.74
C VAL A 138 25.86 -3.71 37.91
N SER A 139 25.64 -3.08 39.08
CA SER A 139 24.98 -3.71 40.22
C SER A 139 23.71 -2.93 40.56
N ASN A 140 22.58 -3.61 40.53
CA ASN A 140 21.30 -3.03 40.93
C ASN A 140 21.18 -2.91 42.49
N ALA A 141 22.06 -3.59 43.26
CA ALA A 141 22.03 -3.62 44.70
C ALA A 141 22.73 -2.39 45.31
N ASP A 142 23.91 -2.03 44.83
CA ASP A 142 24.74 -0.94 45.34
C ASP A 142 24.85 0.27 44.40
N GLY A 143 24.29 0.15 43.15
CA GLY A 143 24.25 1.24 42.18
C GLY A 143 25.53 1.39 41.36
N ALA A 144 26.52 0.49 41.48
CA ALA A 144 27.76 0.54 40.71
C ALA A 144 27.46 0.48 39.20
N GLY A 145 28.11 1.33 38.39
CA GLY A 145 27.97 1.39 36.94
C GLY A 145 26.64 1.99 36.40
N ILE A 146 25.67 2.25 37.26
CA ILE A 146 24.35 2.81 36.84
C ILE A 146 24.49 4.25 36.35
N THR A 147 25.34 5.04 36.98
CA THR A 147 25.56 6.45 36.61
C THR A 147 26.17 6.56 35.20
N GLU A 148 27.16 5.75 34.90
CA GLU A 148 27.85 5.70 33.62
C GLU A 148 26.89 5.24 32.50
N LEU A 149 26.10 4.20 32.77
CA LEU A 149 25.07 3.73 31.85
C LEU A 149 24.02 4.83 31.58
N LYS A 150 23.55 5.51 32.62
CA LYS A 150 22.58 6.61 32.49
C LYS A 150 23.13 7.76 31.66
N GLN A 151 24.38 8.17 31.87
CA GLN A 151 25.07 9.21 31.10
C GLN A 151 25.20 8.80 29.62
N PHE A 152 25.56 7.54 29.37
CA PHE A 152 25.63 7.00 28.01
C PHE A 152 24.27 7.03 27.33
N LEU A 153 23.19 6.61 27.98
CA LEU A 153 21.83 6.62 27.42
C LEU A 153 21.37 8.05 27.11
N VAL A 154 21.61 9.01 28.00
CA VAL A 154 21.29 10.43 27.77
C VAL A 154 22.08 10.97 26.58
N LYS A 155 23.37 10.69 26.49
CA LYS A 155 24.21 11.09 25.34
C LYS A 155 23.73 10.46 24.04
N THR A 156 23.41 9.18 24.05
CA THR A 156 22.89 8.46 22.87
C THR A 156 21.54 9.03 22.43
N ALA A 157 20.61 9.23 23.36
CA ALA A 157 19.31 9.80 23.08
C ALA A 157 19.39 11.22 22.50
N LYS A 158 20.34 12.05 22.98
CA LYS A 158 20.60 13.39 22.43
C LYS A 158 21.09 13.37 20.98
N ASN A 159 21.82 12.31 20.59
CA ASN A 159 22.35 12.14 19.25
C ASN A 159 21.38 11.43 18.31
N LEU A 160 20.32 10.79 18.83
CA LEU A 160 19.25 10.27 18.00
C LEU A 160 18.50 11.45 17.39
N GLN A 161 18.40 11.44 16.08
CA GLN A 161 17.55 12.41 15.40
C GLN A 161 16.09 12.12 15.77
N ASP A 162 15.31 13.18 15.97
CA ASP A 162 13.87 13.05 16.10
C ASP A 162 13.33 12.24 14.91
N LYS A 163 12.46 11.28 15.19
CA LYS A 163 11.76 10.58 14.09
C LYS A 163 11.02 11.64 13.29
N PRO A 164 11.31 11.80 12.00
CA PRO A 164 10.64 12.82 11.21
C PRO A 164 9.13 12.57 11.27
N GLU A 165 8.36 13.63 11.52
CA GLU A 165 6.90 13.60 11.49
C GLU A 165 6.41 13.42 10.05
N ARG A 166 6.83 12.32 9.39
CA ARG A 166 6.45 12.01 8.02
C ARG A 166 5.15 11.23 8.00
N GLY A 167 4.34 11.51 6.99
CA GLY A 167 3.09 10.81 6.76
C GLY A 167 1.97 11.18 7.72
N TYR A 168 0.86 10.50 7.56
CA TYR A 168 -0.29 10.63 8.45
C TYR A 168 -0.02 9.93 9.79
N PHE A 169 -0.70 10.45 10.84
CA PHE A 169 -0.64 9.83 12.16
C PHE A 169 -1.08 8.37 12.13
N ARG A 170 -0.27 7.49 12.74
CA ARG A 170 -0.60 6.06 12.93
C ARG A 170 -0.21 5.60 14.32
N LEU A 171 -1.13 4.94 15.01
CA LEU A 171 -0.93 4.39 16.34
C LEU A 171 -1.50 2.98 16.43
N SER A 172 -0.68 2.00 16.84
CA SER A 172 -1.14 0.65 17.15
C SER A 172 -1.63 0.57 18.59
N ILE A 173 -2.88 0.17 18.78
CA ILE A 173 -3.52 0.10 20.09
C ILE A 173 -3.02 -1.12 20.86
N ASP A 174 -2.32 -0.90 21.98
CA ASP A 174 -1.85 -1.96 22.86
C ASP A 174 -2.77 -2.21 24.07
N ARG A 175 -3.49 -1.18 24.55
CA ARG A 175 -4.46 -1.29 25.65
C ARG A 175 -5.70 -0.44 25.40
N VAL A 176 -6.84 -0.92 25.90
CA VAL A 176 -8.13 -0.23 25.87
C VAL A 176 -8.74 -0.27 27.26
N PHE A 177 -9.04 0.88 27.85
CA PHE A 177 -9.67 0.96 29.16
C PHE A 177 -10.67 2.11 29.24
N HIS A 178 -11.56 2.00 30.20
CA HIS A 178 -12.58 3.00 30.48
C HIS A 178 -12.31 3.59 31.89
N LEU A 179 -12.12 4.88 31.98
CA LEU A 179 -11.99 5.60 33.25
C LEU A 179 -13.31 6.28 33.58
N GLN A 180 -13.79 6.10 34.84
CA GLN A 180 -14.96 6.82 35.34
C GLN A 180 -14.73 8.34 35.20
N GLY A 181 -15.67 9.05 34.62
CA GLY A 181 -15.58 10.50 34.37
C GLY A 181 -14.78 10.91 33.12
N SER A 182 -13.81 10.10 32.65
CA SER A 182 -12.99 10.43 31.49
C SER A 182 -13.40 9.69 30.23
N GLY A 183 -14.16 8.59 30.35
CA GLY A 183 -14.63 7.83 29.20
C GLY A 183 -13.60 6.84 28.64
N LEU A 184 -13.62 6.61 27.33
CA LEU A 184 -12.83 5.59 26.65
C LEU A 184 -11.43 6.09 26.32
N ILE A 185 -10.42 5.36 26.77
CA ILE A 185 -9.01 5.68 26.54
C ILE A 185 -8.33 4.48 25.87
N VAL A 186 -7.54 4.77 24.86
CA VAL A 186 -6.63 3.82 24.22
C VAL A 186 -5.20 4.25 24.42
N THR A 187 -4.30 3.29 24.55
CA THR A 187 -2.86 3.56 24.56
C THR A 187 -2.15 2.82 23.47
N GLY A 188 -1.03 3.37 23.04
CA GLY A 188 -0.17 2.79 22.03
C GLY A 188 1.03 3.68 21.75
N THR A 189 1.97 3.17 20.96
CA THR A 189 3.07 3.99 20.44
C THR A 189 2.70 4.53 19.06
N SER A 190 2.85 5.85 18.90
CA SER A 190 2.72 6.52 17.60
C SER A 190 3.90 6.16 16.71
N ILE A 191 3.62 5.66 15.51
CA ILE A 191 4.64 5.16 14.58
C ILE A 191 5.01 6.23 13.57
N SER A 192 4.05 7.05 13.14
CA SER A 192 4.24 8.10 12.14
C SER A 192 3.34 9.30 12.41
N GLY A 193 3.70 10.45 11.84
CA GLY A 193 2.93 11.68 11.87
C GLY A 193 2.71 12.23 13.28
N GLY A 194 1.77 13.15 13.40
CA GLY A 194 1.38 13.77 14.65
C GLY A 194 -0.13 13.84 14.80
N VAL A 195 -0.61 14.00 16.06
CA VAL A 195 -2.03 14.11 16.39
C VAL A 195 -2.27 15.23 17.39
N SER A 196 -3.28 16.04 17.14
CA SER A 196 -3.74 17.14 18.01
C SER A 196 -5.06 16.82 18.70
N VAL A 197 -5.29 17.45 19.82
CA VAL A 197 -6.61 17.44 20.45
C VAL A 197 -7.64 18.06 19.50
N GLY A 198 -8.72 17.35 19.26
CA GLY A 198 -9.77 17.74 18.32
C GLY A 198 -9.72 17.01 16.98
N ASP A 199 -8.61 16.38 16.63
CA ASP A 199 -8.44 15.66 15.39
C ASP A 199 -9.44 14.50 15.23
N HIS A 200 -9.77 14.22 13.96
CA HIS A 200 -10.55 13.07 13.58
C HIS A 200 -9.64 11.99 13.03
N LEU A 201 -9.71 10.82 13.64
CA LEU A 201 -8.96 9.64 13.22
C LEU A 201 -9.92 8.57 12.71
N THR A 202 -9.38 7.62 11.97
CA THR A 202 -10.10 6.42 11.53
C THR A 202 -9.60 5.22 12.32
N LEU A 203 -10.51 4.50 12.97
CA LEU A 203 -10.23 3.20 13.56
C LEU A 203 -10.25 2.13 12.47
N LEU A 204 -9.19 1.36 12.37
CA LEU A 204 -9.02 0.26 11.42
C LEU A 204 -8.89 -1.09 12.17
N PRO A 205 -9.46 -2.17 11.67
CA PRO A 205 -10.05 -2.34 10.34
C PRO A 205 -11.52 -1.89 10.18
N GLU A 206 -12.24 -1.56 11.26
CA GLU A 206 -13.67 -1.27 11.23
C GLU A 206 -14.06 -0.03 10.41
N ASN A 207 -13.10 0.78 10.00
CA ASN A 207 -13.27 2.04 9.24
C ASN A 207 -14.22 3.05 9.93
N LYS A 208 -14.16 3.12 11.27
CA LYS A 208 -14.99 4.02 12.08
C LYS A 208 -14.27 5.33 12.38
N LYS A 209 -14.97 6.45 12.19
CA LYS A 209 -14.45 7.77 12.56
C LYS A 209 -14.55 7.99 14.08
N VAL A 210 -13.45 8.46 14.67
CA VAL A 210 -13.34 8.80 16.08
C VAL A 210 -12.73 10.18 16.23
N ARG A 211 -13.04 10.88 17.33
CA ARG A 211 -12.47 12.19 17.63
C ARG A 211 -11.59 12.10 18.88
N VAL A 212 -10.43 12.74 18.83
CA VAL A 212 -9.49 12.86 19.96
C VAL A 212 -9.95 13.98 20.88
N ARG A 213 -10.26 13.66 22.14
CA ARG A 213 -10.73 14.64 23.15
C ARG A 213 -9.60 15.16 24.03
N SER A 214 -8.64 14.28 24.37
CA SER A 214 -7.45 14.65 25.13
C SER A 214 -6.30 13.71 24.83
N ILE A 215 -5.09 14.20 25.03
CA ILE A 215 -3.85 13.45 24.80
C ILE A 215 -3.01 13.50 26.08
N HIS A 216 -2.50 12.34 26.48
CA HIS A 216 -1.39 12.23 27.43
C HIS A 216 -0.23 11.56 26.70
N SER A 217 0.94 12.19 26.74
CA SER A 217 2.17 11.63 26.18
C SER A 217 3.22 11.61 27.30
N GLN A 218 3.92 10.48 27.44
CA GLN A 218 4.98 10.34 28.46
C GLN A 218 4.53 10.73 29.89
N ASN A 219 3.32 10.31 30.27
CA ASN A 219 2.65 10.60 31.53
C ASN A 219 2.26 12.09 31.76
N ALA A 220 2.40 12.98 30.80
CA ALA A 220 2.00 14.37 30.88
C ALA A 220 0.81 14.67 29.94
N LYS A 221 -0.11 15.53 30.37
CA LYS A 221 -1.19 16.06 29.53
C LYS A 221 -0.59 17.00 28.48
N THR A 222 -0.93 16.81 27.22
CA THR A 222 -0.43 17.62 26.10
C THR A 222 -1.53 17.92 25.09
N GLN A 223 -1.31 18.93 24.25
CA GLN A 223 -2.19 19.24 23.14
C GLN A 223 -1.81 18.48 21.85
N TYR A 224 -0.58 17.93 21.81
CA TYR A 224 -0.01 17.31 20.62
C TYR A 224 0.78 16.06 20.96
N GLY A 225 0.63 14.99 20.18
CA GLY A 225 1.41 13.76 20.28
C GLY A 225 2.16 13.50 18.97
N ARG A 226 3.43 13.05 19.07
CA ARG A 226 4.36 12.87 17.95
C ARG A 226 4.70 11.42 17.68
N ALA A 227 5.20 11.14 16.47
CA ALA A 227 5.83 9.86 16.14
C ALA A 227 6.94 9.50 17.14
N GLY A 228 7.03 8.22 17.50
CA GLY A 228 7.96 7.70 18.50
C GLY A 228 7.48 7.83 19.95
N GLN A 229 6.44 8.61 20.23
CA GLN A 229 5.92 8.78 21.59
C GLN A 229 4.87 7.73 21.93
N ARG A 230 4.88 7.29 23.19
CA ARG A 230 3.76 6.56 23.75
C ARG A 230 2.65 7.53 24.15
N CYS A 231 1.48 7.38 23.52
CA CYS A 231 0.33 8.23 23.70
C CYS A 231 -0.84 7.47 24.35
N ALA A 232 -1.55 8.15 25.24
CA ALA A 232 -2.88 7.76 25.70
C ALA A 232 -3.88 8.77 25.13
N LEU A 233 -4.79 8.29 24.28
CA LEU A 233 -5.78 9.10 23.58
C LEU A 233 -7.17 8.82 24.15
N GLN A 234 -7.83 9.87 24.64
CA GLN A 234 -9.24 9.81 24.99
C GLN A 234 -10.06 9.98 23.71
N LEU A 235 -10.88 8.98 23.40
CA LEU A 235 -11.66 8.94 22.17
C LEU A 235 -13.15 9.17 22.43
N THR A 236 -13.81 9.81 21.48
CA THR A 236 -15.27 9.97 21.41
C THR A 236 -15.80 9.49 20.06
N GLY A 237 -17.10 9.19 20.00
CA GLY A 237 -17.74 8.68 18.79
C GLY A 237 -17.66 7.17 18.62
N ILE A 238 -17.19 6.42 19.63
CA ILE A 238 -16.99 4.97 19.56
C ILE A 238 -17.30 4.29 20.90
N LYS A 239 -17.71 3.01 20.85
CA LYS A 239 -17.95 2.18 22.04
C LYS A 239 -16.75 1.28 22.32
N LYS A 240 -16.59 0.87 23.59
CA LYS A 240 -15.53 -0.08 24.01
C LYS A 240 -15.59 -1.41 23.25
N SER A 241 -16.78 -1.88 22.91
CA SER A 241 -17.01 -3.12 22.13
C SER A 241 -16.41 -3.09 20.73
N ASP A 242 -16.21 -1.89 20.18
CA ASP A 242 -15.70 -1.68 18.82
C ASP A 242 -14.17 -1.60 18.76
N LEU A 243 -13.51 -1.60 19.91
CA LEU A 243 -12.06 -1.44 20.05
C LEU A 243 -11.42 -2.72 20.59
N LYS A 244 -10.34 -3.15 19.94
CA LYS A 244 -9.56 -4.31 20.35
C LYS A 244 -8.07 -3.96 20.39
N ARG A 245 -7.31 -4.69 21.21
CA ARG A 245 -5.85 -4.68 21.13
C ARG A 245 -5.41 -5.12 19.73
N GLY A 246 -4.52 -4.38 19.12
CA GLY A 246 -4.02 -4.61 17.77
C GLY A 246 -4.78 -3.87 16.67
N ASP A 247 -5.84 -3.13 17.00
CA ASP A 247 -6.44 -2.18 16.07
C ASP A 247 -5.54 -0.97 15.89
N TRP A 248 -5.78 -0.22 14.81
CA TRP A 248 -5.01 0.95 14.46
C TRP A 248 -5.85 2.22 14.44
N LEU A 249 -5.26 3.31 14.89
CA LEU A 249 -5.78 4.67 14.66
C LEU A 249 -4.95 5.32 13.56
N ASN A 250 -5.62 5.84 12.54
CA ASN A 250 -5.00 6.45 11.36
C ASN A 250 -5.59 7.83 11.08
N GLY A 251 -4.71 8.82 10.85
CA GLY A 251 -5.09 10.20 10.50
C GLY A 251 -5.30 10.44 9.00
N GLY A 252 -4.96 9.48 8.15
CA GLY A 252 -5.10 9.60 6.70
C GLY A 252 -6.53 9.36 6.20
N SER A 253 -6.87 9.99 5.09
CA SER A 253 -8.10 9.72 4.36
C SER A 253 -7.85 8.62 3.31
N GLY A 254 -8.74 7.64 3.22
CA GLY A 254 -8.67 6.60 2.19
C GLY A 254 -7.72 5.43 2.49
N VAL A 255 -7.19 5.34 3.71
CA VAL A 255 -6.46 4.16 4.16
C VAL A 255 -7.47 3.07 4.48
N LEU A 256 -7.33 1.93 3.81
CA LEU A 256 -8.18 0.76 4.00
C LEU A 256 -7.32 -0.40 4.49
N ALA A 257 -7.83 -1.12 5.48
CA ALA A 257 -7.22 -2.36 5.91
C ALA A 257 -7.19 -3.39 4.77
N SER A 258 -6.21 -4.27 4.79
CA SER A 258 -5.98 -5.26 3.74
C SER A 258 -6.00 -6.68 4.26
N HIS A 259 -6.59 -7.54 3.44
CA HIS A 259 -6.57 -8.99 3.60
C HIS A 259 -5.26 -9.63 3.10
N ARG A 260 -4.44 -8.87 2.33
CA ARG A 260 -3.28 -9.40 1.63
C ARG A 260 -2.25 -8.31 1.36
N PHE A 261 -0.98 -8.64 1.57
CA PHE A 261 0.13 -7.73 1.26
C PHE A 261 1.36 -8.50 0.78
N ASN A 262 2.21 -7.85 -0.02
CA ASN A 262 3.50 -8.38 -0.43
C ASN A 262 4.60 -7.87 0.52
N ALA A 263 5.57 -8.74 0.79
CA ALA A 263 6.62 -8.45 1.75
C ALA A 263 7.95 -9.10 1.36
N ARG A 264 9.04 -8.60 1.95
CA ARG A 264 10.35 -9.23 1.98
C ARG A 264 10.56 -9.84 3.36
N LEU A 265 10.87 -11.13 3.40
CA LEU A 265 11.23 -11.85 4.61
C LEU A 265 12.75 -12.00 4.74
N ILE A 266 13.23 -11.95 5.98
CA ILE A 266 14.54 -12.45 6.40
C ILE A 266 14.26 -13.67 7.28
N VAL A 267 14.68 -14.84 6.83
CA VAL A 267 14.43 -16.10 7.53
C VAL A 267 15.34 -16.22 8.74
N SER A 268 14.83 -16.76 9.84
CA SER A 268 15.62 -16.98 11.06
C SER A 268 16.81 -17.92 10.81
N GLU A 269 17.97 -17.56 11.34
CA GLU A 269 19.18 -18.40 11.32
C GLU A 269 18.98 -19.71 12.10
N SER A 270 18.15 -19.68 13.12
CA SER A 270 17.88 -20.82 14.01
C SER A 270 16.66 -21.65 13.61
N LEU A 271 16.07 -21.43 12.42
CA LEU A 271 14.88 -22.16 11.97
C LEU A 271 15.14 -23.68 11.92
N PRO A 272 14.44 -24.51 12.73
CA PRO A 272 14.75 -25.94 12.84
C PRO A 272 14.09 -26.81 11.77
N PHE A 273 13.16 -26.28 10.98
CA PHE A 273 12.38 -26.99 9.97
C PHE A 273 12.18 -26.16 8.70
N THR A 274 11.77 -26.81 7.62
CA THR A 274 11.49 -26.13 6.36
C THR A 274 10.04 -25.64 6.31
N VAL A 275 9.82 -24.36 6.04
CA VAL A 275 8.50 -23.75 5.82
C VAL A 275 8.20 -23.78 4.33
N LYS A 276 7.14 -24.50 3.96
CA LYS A 276 6.74 -24.70 2.56
C LYS A 276 5.78 -23.59 2.07
N HIS A 277 5.61 -23.53 0.77
CA HIS A 277 4.60 -22.72 0.12
C HIS A 277 3.19 -23.02 0.69
N LEU A 278 2.39 -21.97 0.97
CA LEU A 278 1.05 -22.01 1.59
C LEU A 278 1.02 -22.52 3.04
N SER A 279 2.17 -22.61 3.72
CA SER A 279 2.21 -22.91 5.15
C SER A 279 1.38 -21.92 5.96
N GLN A 280 0.68 -22.46 6.98
CA GLN A 280 0.01 -21.63 7.99
C GLN A 280 1.03 -21.15 9.02
N VAL A 281 0.95 -19.87 9.35
CA VAL A 281 1.84 -19.19 10.30
C VAL A 281 1.03 -18.25 11.19
N LYS A 282 1.64 -17.74 12.25
CA LYS A 282 1.14 -16.61 13.03
C LYS A 282 1.94 -15.37 12.68
N ILE A 283 1.22 -14.27 12.36
CA ILE A 283 1.82 -12.96 12.11
C ILE A 283 1.65 -12.06 13.33
N TYR A 284 2.70 -11.29 13.61
CA TYR A 284 2.76 -10.25 14.63
C TYR A 284 3.12 -8.93 13.94
N ILE A 285 2.22 -7.96 13.97
CA ILE A 285 2.43 -6.61 13.41
C ILE A 285 1.83 -5.56 14.36
N GLY A 286 2.66 -4.63 14.85
CA GLY A 286 2.26 -3.78 15.97
C GLY A 286 1.86 -4.63 17.18
N ALA A 287 0.69 -4.36 17.74
CA ALA A 287 0.12 -5.14 18.83
C ALA A 287 -0.84 -6.25 18.36
N LYS A 288 -1.06 -6.39 17.03
CA LYS A 288 -1.96 -7.40 16.45
C LYS A 288 -1.25 -8.72 16.24
N ARG A 289 -1.96 -9.81 16.55
CA ARG A 289 -1.56 -11.19 16.33
C ARG A 289 -2.71 -11.96 15.69
N GLN A 290 -2.44 -12.67 14.60
CA GLN A 290 -3.44 -13.51 13.95
C GLN A 290 -2.83 -14.61 13.08
N ALA A 291 -3.67 -15.52 12.59
CA ALA A 291 -3.28 -16.53 11.61
C ALA A 291 -3.07 -15.90 10.23
N ALA A 292 -2.12 -16.44 9.49
CA ALA A 292 -1.85 -16.06 8.11
C ALA A 292 -1.41 -17.27 7.29
N LYS A 293 -1.49 -17.15 5.95
CA LYS A 293 -0.92 -18.09 4.99
C LYS A 293 0.23 -17.43 4.25
N LEU A 294 1.30 -18.15 4.04
CA LEU A 294 2.51 -17.66 3.40
C LEU A 294 2.59 -18.15 1.96
N TYR A 295 2.45 -17.25 1.00
CA TYR A 295 2.61 -17.53 -0.42
C TYR A 295 4.00 -17.10 -0.88
N LEU A 296 4.88 -18.06 -1.24
CA LEU A 296 6.22 -17.77 -1.73
C LEU A 296 6.14 -17.30 -3.18
N LEU A 297 6.66 -16.11 -3.50
CA LEU A 297 6.56 -15.50 -4.83
C LEU A 297 7.63 -16.02 -5.79
N GLU A 298 8.81 -16.35 -5.29
CA GLU A 298 9.94 -16.82 -6.07
C GLU A 298 9.86 -18.32 -6.34
N GLU A 299 10.16 -18.75 -7.57
CA GLU A 299 10.07 -20.14 -8.00
C GLU A 299 11.06 -21.04 -7.24
N SER A 300 12.27 -20.56 -7.01
CA SER A 300 13.29 -21.24 -6.19
C SER A 300 12.77 -21.53 -4.78
N ALA A 301 12.22 -20.53 -4.12
CA ALA A 301 11.69 -20.67 -2.77
C ALA A 301 10.46 -21.62 -2.72
N ARG A 302 9.65 -21.66 -3.78
CA ARG A 302 8.54 -22.64 -3.86
C ARG A 302 9.03 -24.08 -3.93
N ALA A 303 10.13 -24.30 -4.63
CA ALA A 303 10.70 -25.64 -4.79
C ALA A 303 11.38 -26.14 -3.50
N THR A 304 12.13 -25.27 -2.83
CA THR A 304 12.95 -25.65 -1.66
C THR A 304 12.26 -25.39 -0.31
N GLY A 305 11.29 -24.48 -0.26
CA GLY A 305 10.81 -23.86 0.97
C GLY A 305 11.74 -22.74 1.44
N LEU A 306 11.47 -22.19 2.64
CA LEU A 306 12.32 -21.18 3.26
C LEU A 306 13.63 -21.81 3.76
N VAL A 307 14.75 -21.25 3.37
CA VAL A 307 16.09 -21.61 3.80
C VAL A 307 16.56 -20.63 4.88
N ARG A 308 17.29 -21.10 5.88
CA ARG A 308 17.87 -20.29 6.98
C ARG A 308 18.62 -19.08 6.42
N ASP A 309 18.51 -17.96 7.08
CA ASP A 309 19.15 -16.68 6.75
C ASP A 309 18.91 -16.17 5.31
N ALA A 310 17.99 -16.79 4.58
CA ALA A 310 17.64 -16.34 3.23
C ALA A 310 16.71 -15.11 3.28
N THR A 311 16.86 -14.28 2.25
CA THR A 311 15.91 -13.20 1.97
C THR A 311 14.98 -13.62 0.84
N VAL A 312 13.66 -13.57 1.05
CA VAL A 312 12.66 -14.10 0.12
C VAL A 312 11.48 -13.15 -0.02
N LEU A 313 10.99 -12.99 -1.26
CA LEU A 313 9.76 -12.24 -1.53
C LEU A 313 8.54 -13.15 -1.34
N VAL A 314 7.57 -12.64 -0.59
CA VAL A 314 6.35 -13.38 -0.23
C VAL A 314 5.10 -12.53 -0.36
N GLN A 315 3.95 -13.20 -0.51
CA GLN A 315 2.66 -12.61 -0.25
C GLN A 315 2.08 -13.22 1.03
N VAL A 316 1.71 -12.38 1.97
CA VAL A 316 1.07 -12.78 3.23
C VAL A 316 -0.43 -12.58 3.09
N ILE A 317 -1.21 -13.63 3.35
CA ILE A 317 -2.67 -13.61 3.31
C ILE A 317 -3.15 -13.80 4.75
N VAL A 318 -3.83 -12.80 5.29
CA VAL A 318 -4.26 -12.77 6.69
C VAL A 318 -5.71 -13.22 6.84
N GLU A 319 -6.06 -13.71 8.03
CA GLU A 319 -7.40 -14.19 8.33
C GLU A 319 -8.42 -13.04 8.46
N THR A 320 -8.00 -11.94 9.09
CA THR A 320 -8.79 -10.70 9.23
C THR A 320 -7.98 -9.54 8.72
N ASP A 321 -8.64 -8.54 8.17
CA ASP A 321 -7.98 -7.38 7.62
C ASP A 321 -7.10 -6.67 8.65
N ILE A 322 -5.95 -6.19 8.18
CA ILE A 322 -4.99 -5.41 8.97
C ILE A 322 -4.66 -4.09 8.28
N ASP A 323 -4.39 -3.06 9.07
CA ASP A 323 -3.74 -1.85 8.56
C ASP A 323 -2.24 -2.09 8.52
N CYS A 324 -1.65 -1.91 7.36
CA CYS A 324 -0.20 -1.90 7.18
C CYS A 324 0.20 -0.94 6.06
N CYS A 325 1.40 -0.39 6.16
CA CYS A 325 1.99 0.50 5.17
C CYS A 325 3.34 -0.03 4.72
N TRP A 326 3.84 0.52 3.63
CA TRP A 326 5.20 0.28 3.18
C TRP A 326 6.21 0.57 4.30
N GLY A 327 7.15 -0.35 4.49
CA GLY A 327 8.17 -0.25 5.53
C GLY A 327 7.75 -0.78 6.91
N ASP A 328 6.47 -1.11 7.12
CA ASP A 328 6.03 -1.73 8.37
C ASP A 328 6.72 -3.08 8.57
N ARG A 329 7.22 -3.30 9.78
CA ARG A 329 7.91 -4.54 10.15
C ARG A 329 6.93 -5.52 10.80
N PHE A 330 7.15 -6.79 10.62
CA PHE A 330 6.36 -7.84 11.25
C PHE A 330 7.22 -9.07 11.53
N LEU A 331 6.72 -9.96 12.38
CA LEU A 331 7.35 -11.22 12.70
C LEU A 331 6.41 -12.37 12.34
N LEU A 332 6.98 -13.47 11.87
CA LEU A 332 6.27 -14.72 11.64
C LEU A 332 6.74 -15.78 12.62
N ARG A 333 5.78 -16.46 13.25
CA ARG A 333 6.02 -17.65 14.07
C ARG A 333 5.24 -18.83 13.52
N ASP A 334 5.63 -20.03 13.90
CA ASP A 334 4.87 -21.24 13.57
C ASP A 334 3.45 -21.20 14.19
N SER A 335 2.56 -22.06 13.73
CA SER A 335 1.16 -22.06 14.16
C SER A 335 0.99 -22.35 15.66
N SER A 336 1.93 -23.07 16.28
CA SER A 336 2.00 -23.34 17.72
C SER A 336 2.66 -22.22 18.53
N GLU A 337 3.24 -21.24 17.85
CA GLU A 337 3.94 -20.10 18.45
C GLU A 337 5.18 -20.49 19.28
N SER A 338 5.75 -21.65 18.97
CA SER A 338 6.94 -22.16 19.64
C SER A 338 8.24 -21.69 19.01
N THR A 339 8.22 -21.37 17.70
CA THR A 339 9.43 -21.06 16.93
C THR A 339 9.25 -19.79 16.11
N THR A 340 10.22 -18.90 16.14
CA THR A 340 10.28 -17.74 15.24
C THR A 340 10.77 -18.20 13.86
N ILE A 341 9.98 -17.94 12.82
CA ILE A 341 10.27 -18.33 11.43
C ILE A 341 11.08 -17.28 10.71
N ALA A 342 10.61 -16.04 10.74
CA ALA A 342 11.18 -14.96 9.94
C ALA A 342 10.74 -13.59 10.48
N GLY A 343 11.53 -12.56 10.20
CA GLY A 343 11.09 -11.17 10.21
C GLY A 343 10.76 -10.68 8.81
N GLY A 344 9.87 -9.72 8.69
CA GLY A 344 9.48 -9.18 7.40
C GLY A 344 9.30 -7.69 7.37
N ILE A 345 9.38 -7.13 6.16
CA ILE A 345 9.07 -5.73 5.86
C ILE A 345 7.97 -5.72 4.80
N VAL A 346 6.89 -4.98 5.05
CA VAL A 346 5.81 -4.77 4.09
C VAL A 346 6.32 -3.94 2.92
N LEU A 347 6.17 -4.44 1.70
CA LEU A 347 6.57 -3.77 0.47
C LEU A 347 5.37 -3.15 -0.24
N GLU A 348 4.30 -3.90 -0.33
CA GLU A 348 3.07 -3.48 -1.01
C GLU A 348 1.86 -3.88 -0.19
N PRO A 349 1.29 -2.96 0.59
CA PRO A 349 -0.01 -3.14 1.24
C PRO A 349 -1.11 -3.33 0.17
N ARG A 350 -2.15 -4.07 0.49
CA ARG A 350 -3.32 -4.27 -0.40
C ARG A 350 -2.92 -4.85 -1.77
N ALA A 351 -2.02 -5.83 -1.75
CA ALA A 351 -1.54 -6.48 -2.96
C ALA A 351 -2.65 -7.28 -3.65
N GLU A 352 -2.64 -7.24 -4.99
CA GLU A 352 -3.46 -8.13 -5.81
C GLU A 352 -3.05 -9.60 -5.61
N PRO A 353 -3.96 -10.57 -5.85
CA PRO A 353 -3.60 -11.97 -5.81
C PRO A 353 -2.39 -12.27 -6.70
N ALA A 354 -1.38 -12.91 -6.12
CA ALA A 354 -0.15 -13.23 -6.84
C ALA A 354 -0.44 -14.12 -8.06
N ARG A 355 -0.08 -13.63 -9.24
CA ARG A 355 -0.07 -14.42 -10.47
C ARG A 355 1.31 -15.05 -10.65
N VAL A 356 1.35 -16.36 -10.87
CA VAL A 356 2.59 -17.11 -11.08
C VAL A 356 3.32 -16.57 -12.32
N LYS A 357 4.66 -16.33 -12.21
CA LYS A 357 5.57 -15.95 -13.32
C LYS A 357 5.57 -14.49 -13.81
N ASN A 358 5.15 -13.53 -13.00
CA ASN A 358 5.30 -12.13 -13.39
C ASN A 358 6.66 -11.57 -12.91
N LYS A 359 7.70 -11.65 -13.78
CA LYS A 359 9.04 -11.11 -13.50
C LYS A 359 9.02 -9.59 -13.28
N GLU A 360 8.13 -8.88 -13.96
CA GLU A 360 7.96 -7.43 -13.83
C GLU A 360 7.47 -7.06 -12.42
N ALA A 361 6.50 -7.83 -11.89
CA ALA A 361 6.02 -7.67 -10.52
C ALA A 361 7.09 -7.95 -9.47
N LEU A 362 7.93 -8.97 -9.66
CA LEU A 362 9.05 -9.23 -8.74
C LEU A 362 10.06 -8.08 -8.73
N GLY A 363 10.43 -7.55 -9.91
CA GLY A 363 11.31 -6.39 -10.01
C GLY A 363 10.72 -5.13 -9.34
N TYR A 364 9.41 -4.90 -9.48
CA TYR A 364 8.73 -3.83 -8.74
C TYR A 364 8.86 -4.02 -7.22
N LEU A 365 8.61 -5.22 -6.70
CA LEU A 365 8.75 -5.50 -5.28
C LEU A 365 10.19 -5.37 -4.78
N GLN A 366 11.19 -5.69 -5.60
CA GLN A 366 12.60 -5.45 -5.27
C GLN A 366 12.88 -3.96 -5.11
N ALA A 367 12.37 -3.12 -6.02
CA ALA A 367 12.47 -1.67 -5.92
C ALA A 367 11.78 -1.12 -4.65
N MET A 368 10.57 -1.61 -4.35
CA MET A 368 9.86 -1.29 -3.11
C MET A 368 10.62 -1.70 -1.85
N GLY A 369 11.55 -2.65 -1.96
CA GLY A 369 12.41 -3.10 -0.86
C GLY A 369 13.61 -2.21 -0.54
N LEU A 370 13.81 -1.11 -1.25
CA LEU A 370 14.91 -0.19 -0.99
C LEU A 370 14.71 0.62 0.32
N PRO A 371 15.81 0.99 0.99
CA PRO A 371 15.73 1.52 2.37
C PRO A 371 15.01 2.86 2.50
N THR A 372 15.11 3.72 1.50
CA THR A 372 14.54 5.08 1.55
C THR A 372 13.55 5.33 0.42
N PHE A 373 12.59 6.21 0.68
CA PHE A 373 11.58 6.60 -0.30
C PHE A 373 12.22 7.21 -1.56
N GLY A 374 13.26 8.04 -1.41
CA GLY A 374 13.99 8.60 -2.55
C GLY A 374 14.72 7.54 -3.39
N GLN A 375 15.37 6.55 -2.77
CA GLN A 375 16.01 5.44 -3.50
C GLN A 375 14.98 4.60 -4.26
N MET A 376 13.84 4.30 -3.63
CA MET A 376 12.73 3.60 -4.27
C MET A 376 12.22 4.37 -5.50
N LEU A 377 11.97 5.67 -5.37
CA LEU A 377 11.54 6.52 -6.49
C LEU A 377 12.59 6.55 -7.62
N THR A 378 13.87 6.65 -7.28
CA THR A 378 14.96 6.59 -8.26
C THR A 378 14.94 5.26 -9.01
N GLU A 379 14.82 4.15 -8.30
CA GLU A 379 14.78 2.82 -8.94
C GLU A 379 13.58 2.69 -9.89
N LEU A 380 12.38 3.08 -9.45
CA LEU A 380 11.17 2.97 -10.25
C LEU A 380 11.18 3.91 -11.46
N LEU A 381 11.51 5.18 -11.26
CA LEU A 381 11.45 6.21 -12.31
C LEU A 381 12.65 6.16 -13.27
N VAL A 382 13.89 6.02 -12.75
CA VAL A 382 15.11 6.13 -13.56
C VAL A 382 15.54 4.78 -14.11
N ASN A 383 15.72 3.79 -13.24
CA ASN A 383 16.29 2.50 -13.67
C ASN A 383 15.24 1.63 -14.35
N ARG A 384 14.02 1.60 -13.81
CA ARG A 384 12.92 0.82 -14.38
C ARG A 384 12.07 1.61 -15.38
N ARG A 385 12.23 2.93 -15.44
CA ARG A 385 11.55 3.83 -16.39
C ARG A 385 10.02 3.69 -16.35
N GLU A 386 9.46 3.52 -15.15
CA GLU A 386 8.02 3.32 -14.94
C GLU A 386 7.28 4.66 -14.79
N ALA A 387 6.04 4.72 -15.27
CA ALA A 387 5.08 5.71 -14.81
C ALA A 387 4.50 5.26 -13.47
N LEU A 388 4.26 6.18 -12.54
CA LEU A 388 3.80 5.88 -11.19
C LEU A 388 2.48 6.61 -10.89
N ASN A 389 1.49 5.86 -10.41
CA ASN A 389 0.30 6.45 -9.81
C ASN A 389 0.67 7.09 -8.46
N THR A 390 0.73 8.43 -8.42
CA THR A 390 1.23 9.19 -7.26
C THR A 390 0.32 9.05 -6.05
N ALA A 391 -1.00 9.10 -6.23
CA ALA A 391 -1.97 8.97 -5.15
C ALA A 391 -1.93 7.56 -4.53
N HIS A 392 -1.83 6.51 -5.37
CA HIS A 392 -1.67 5.15 -4.89
C HIS A 392 -0.37 4.97 -4.11
N LEU A 393 0.76 5.44 -4.67
CA LEU A 393 2.07 5.32 -4.04
C LEU A 393 2.12 6.06 -2.69
N MET A 394 1.63 7.28 -2.63
CA MET A 394 1.54 8.04 -1.37
C MET A 394 0.67 7.31 -0.33
N SER A 395 -0.46 6.73 -0.76
CA SER A 395 -1.35 5.98 0.13
C SER A 395 -0.67 4.74 0.72
N ILE A 396 0.00 3.92 -0.08
CA ILE A 396 0.66 2.70 0.41
C ILE A 396 1.90 2.99 1.26
N CYS A 397 2.59 4.10 0.99
CA CYS A 397 3.76 4.55 1.75
C CYS A 397 3.42 5.41 2.95
N ASN A 398 2.14 5.67 3.21
CA ASN A 398 1.71 6.63 4.23
C ASN A 398 2.41 7.99 4.09
N ALA A 399 2.59 8.48 2.85
CA ALA A 399 3.31 9.71 2.56
C ALA A 399 2.34 10.87 2.33
N LEU A 400 2.70 12.06 2.82
CA LEU A 400 2.03 13.31 2.48
C LEU A 400 2.57 13.84 1.13
N PRO A 401 1.86 14.73 0.42
CA PRO A 401 2.37 15.35 -0.80
C PRO A 401 3.74 16.00 -0.62
N GLN A 402 3.96 16.67 0.51
CA GLN A 402 5.26 17.27 0.86
C GLN A 402 6.38 16.24 1.05
N ASP A 403 6.08 15.04 1.56
CA ASP A 403 7.06 13.96 1.72
C ASP A 403 7.47 13.41 0.35
N PHE A 404 6.51 13.32 -0.58
CA PHE A 404 6.76 12.89 -1.95
C PHE A 404 7.65 13.91 -2.68
N GLU A 405 7.31 15.19 -2.62
CA GLU A 405 8.12 16.27 -3.21
C GLU A 405 9.54 16.32 -2.61
N ALA A 406 9.67 16.23 -1.29
CA ALA A 406 10.97 16.17 -0.63
C ALA A 406 11.81 14.97 -1.09
N ALA A 407 11.18 13.81 -1.30
CA ALA A 407 11.86 12.63 -1.82
C ALA A 407 12.32 12.82 -3.28
N LEU A 408 11.51 13.44 -4.13
CA LEU A 408 11.90 13.79 -5.50
C LEU A 408 13.07 14.78 -5.53
N HIS A 409 13.06 15.80 -4.67
CA HIS A 409 14.15 16.75 -4.55
C HIS A 409 15.43 16.07 -4.07
N SER A 410 15.36 15.22 -3.04
CA SER A 410 16.53 14.50 -2.52
C SER A 410 17.14 13.56 -3.55
N ALA A 411 16.32 12.99 -4.43
CA ALA A 411 16.74 12.13 -5.52
C ALA A 411 17.16 12.91 -6.79
N GLN A 412 17.12 14.25 -6.77
CA GLN A 412 17.40 15.13 -7.93
C GLN A 412 16.49 14.86 -9.14
N LEU A 413 15.25 14.49 -8.90
CA LEU A 413 14.28 14.14 -9.95
C LEU A 413 13.26 15.25 -10.23
N ALA A 414 13.06 16.19 -9.30
CA ALA A 414 11.97 17.18 -9.34
C ALA A 414 11.85 17.96 -10.65
N THR A 415 12.98 18.31 -11.30
CA THR A 415 13.01 19.05 -12.57
C THR A 415 12.90 18.19 -13.81
N ARG A 416 12.83 16.87 -13.67
CA ARG A 416 12.83 15.89 -14.77
C ARG A 416 11.52 15.13 -14.87
N ILE A 417 10.53 15.46 -14.03
CA ILE A 417 9.27 14.74 -13.90
C ILE A 417 8.17 15.50 -14.59
N ARG A 418 7.43 14.78 -15.41
CA ARG A 418 6.14 15.19 -15.96
C ARG A 418 5.02 14.59 -15.14
N HIS A 419 4.08 15.43 -14.73
CA HIS A 419 2.81 15.02 -14.14
C HIS A 419 1.73 14.94 -15.22
N PHE A 420 0.87 13.93 -15.15
CA PHE A 420 -0.28 13.80 -16.04
C PHE A 420 -1.45 13.18 -15.29
N ARG A 421 -2.65 13.39 -15.81
CA ARG A 421 -3.90 12.86 -15.22
C ARG A 421 -4.59 11.96 -16.23
N MET A 422 -4.99 10.75 -15.75
CA MET A 422 -5.72 9.78 -16.56
C MET A 422 -6.78 9.08 -15.72
N ASN A 423 -8.02 9.03 -16.23
CA ASN A 423 -9.17 8.42 -15.54
C ASN A 423 -9.38 8.94 -14.10
N GLY A 424 -9.16 10.24 -13.88
CA GLY A 424 -9.29 10.89 -12.56
C GLY A 424 -8.15 10.61 -11.58
N GLN A 425 -7.11 9.88 -11.97
CA GLN A 425 -5.93 9.57 -11.17
C GLN A 425 -4.72 10.39 -11.63
N ASP A 426 -3.87 10.77 -10.69
CA ASP A 426 -2.66 11.55 -10.93
C ASP A 426 -1.44 10.60 -11.02
N PHE A 427 -0.62 10.83 -12.05
CA PHE A 427 0.57 10.05 -12.35
C PHE A 427 1.78 10.96 -12.52
N CYS A 428 2.98 10.39 -12.33
CA CYS A 428 4.23 11.01 -12.69
C CYS A 428 5.12 10.04 -13.49
N VAL A 429 5.95 10.62 -14.36
CA VAL A 429 6.91 9.90 -15.20
C VAL A 429 8.08 10.81 -15.55
N LEU A 430 9.24 10.27 -15.89
CA LEU A 430 10.33 11.10 -16.41
C LEU A 430 9.99 11.67 -17.80
N ASP A 431 10.41 12.92 -18.07
CA ASP A 431 10.18 13.60 -19.36
C ASP A 431 10.75 12.82 -20.55
N ASP A 432 11.91 12.19 -20.38
CA ASP A 432 12.52 11.38 -21.43
C ASP A 432 11.78 10.05 -21.70
N VAL A 433 11.14 9.48 -20.66
CA VAL A 433 10.28 8.30 -20.80
C VAL A 433 8.99 8.69 -21.52
N TRP A 434 8.41 9.84 -21.17
CA TRP A 434 7.23 10.37 -21.88
C TRP A 434 7.52 10.57 -23.36
N ALA A 435 8.59 11.30 -23.68
CA ALA A 435 8.98 11.56 -25.07
C ALA A 435 9.33 10.27 -25.84
N SER A 436 9.96 9.30 -25.17
CA SER A 436 10.22 7.98 -25.76
C SER A 436 8.92 7.22 -26.05
N SER A 437 7.94 7.27 -25.15
CA SER A 437 6.65 6.63 -25.35
C SER A 437 5.89 7.23 -26.53
N GLN A 438 5.90 8.55 -26.66
CA GLN A 438 5.32 9.24 -27.83
C GLN A 438 5.99 8.83 -29.14
N ARG A 439 7.33 8.80 -29.18
CA ARG A 439 8.07 8.33 -30.35
C ARG A 439 7.72 6.90 -30.73
N THR A 440 7.68 5.99 -29.76
CA THR A 440 7.29 4.59 -29.98
C THR A 440 5.90 4.48 -30.59
N ILE A 441 4.93 5.28 -30.11
CA ILE A 441 3.57 5.29 -30.67
C ILE A 441 3.59 5.72 -32.15
N VAL A 442 4.27 6.84 -32.45
CA VAL A 442 4.34 7.38 -33.81
C VAL A 442 5.05 6.40 -34.75
N GLU A 443 6.22 5.87 -34.37
CA GLU A 443 6.98 4.89 -35.15
C GLU A 443 6.19 3.61 -35.45
N LEU A 444 5.40 3.13 -34.49
CA LEU A 444 4.54 1.96 -34.70
C LEU A 444 3.40 2.26 -35.67
N VAL A 445 2.80 3.45 -35.60
CA VAL A 445 1.79 3.89 -36.56
C VAL A 445 2.41 3.99 -37.94
N GLU A 446 3.56 4.65 -38.13
CA GLU A 446 4.29 4.76 -39.38
C GLU A 446 4.71 3.40 -39.94
N CYS A 447 5.17 2.46 -39.08
CA CYS A 447 5.52 1.11 -39.49
C CYS A 447 4.31 0.37 -40.06
N CYS A 448 3.15 0.45 -39.41
CA CYS A 448 1.93 -0.15 -39.90
C CYS A 448 1.52 0.41 -41.28
N TYR A 449 1.70 1.70 -41.54
CA TYR A 449 1.43 2.30 -42.85
C TYR A 449 2.41 1.85 -43.92
N ARG A 450 3.68 1.61 -43.59
CA ARG A 450 4.69 1.08 -44.54
C ARG A 450 4.43 -0.38 -44.94
N ASP A 451 3.93 -1.17 -43.99
CA ASP A 451 3.67 -2.59 -44.18
C ASP A 451 2.39 -2.84 -45.00
N SER A 452 1.49 -1.87 -45.11
CA SER A 452 0.20 -1.99 -45.77
C SER A 452 -0.09 -0.78 -46.66
N GLN A 453 -0.02 -0.95 -47.96
CA GLN A 453 -0.14 0.14 -48.96
C GLN A 453 -1.52 0.83 -49.04
N ASN A 454 -2.55 0.30 -48.37
CA ASN A 454 -3.93 0.84 -48.36
C ASN A 454 -4.57 0.76 -46.99
N MET A 455 -3.92 1.29 -45.97
CA MET A 455 -4.52 1.31 -44.62
C MET A 455 -5.30 2.58 -44.34
N ASP A 456 -6.58 2.42 -43.99
CA ASP A 456 -7.45 3.50 -43.50
C ASP A 456 -7.06 4.02 -42.11
N GLY A 457 -6.06 3.40 -41.50
CA GLY A 457 -5.56 3.71 -40.14
C GLY A 457 -5.08 2.45 -39.45
N VAL A 458 -4.57 2.61 -38.24
CA VAL A 458 -4.15 1.51 -37.34
C VAL A 458 -5.23 1.29 -36.30
N PRO A 459 -5.82 0.08 -36.16
CA PRO A 459 -6.78 -0.19 -35.09
C PRO A 459 -6.18 0.10 -33.73
N THR A 460 -6.91 0.84 -32.89
CA THR A 460 -6.43 1.24 -31.55
C THR A 460 -6.02 0.03 -30.70
N ASP A 461 -6.78 -1.08 -30.77
CA ASP A 461 -6.46 -2.29 -30.02
C ASP A 461 -5.17 -2.96 -30.51
N HIS A 462 -4.92 -2.96 -31.82
CA HIS A 462 -3.69 -3.48 -32.40
C HIS A 462 -2.47 -2.62 -32.00
N LEU A 463 -2.61 -1.30 -32.07
CA LEU A 463 -1.60 -0.35 -31.63
C LEU A 463 -1.31 -0.52 -30.14
N ARG A 464 -2.36 -0.65 -29.31
CA ARG A 464 -2.24 -0.88 -27.87
C ARG A 464 -1.42 -2.12 -27.55
N VAL A 465 -1.72 -3.26 -28.16
CA VAL A 465 -0.97 -4.51 -27.93
C VAL A 465 0.51 -4.34 -28.28
N LYS A 466 0.83 -3.72 -29.43
CA LYS A 466 2.20 -3.48 -29.86
C LYS A 466 2.95 -2.50 -28.95
N CYS A 467 2.31 -1.41 -28.53
CA CYS A 467 2.89 -0.43 -27.62
C CYS A 467 3.15 -1.02 -26.24
N LEU A 468 2.18 -1.74 -25.67
CA LEU A 468 2.31 -2.35 -24.33
C LEU A 468 3.41 -3.41 -24.25
N ALA A 469 3.76 -4.04 -25.37
CA ALA A 469 4.88 -4.96 -25.45
C ALA A 469 6.26 -4.25 -25.33
N GLN A 470 6.33 -2.95 -25.65
CA GLN A 470 7.55 -2.15 -25.61
C GLN A 470 7.64 -1.25 -24.36
N LEU A 471 6.50 -0.87 -23.78
CA LEU A 471 6.44 -0.08 -22.57
C LEU A 471 6.64 -0.95 -21.32
N GLN A 472 7.25 -0.35 -20.28
CA GLN A 472 7.54 -1.02 -19.02
C GLN A 472 6.71 -0.44 -17.88
N GLY A 473 6.57 -1.21 -16.79
CA GLY A 473 5.95 -0.79 -15.55
C GLY A 473 4.48 -1.19 -15.41
N ARG A 474 3.98 -1.03 -14.20
CA ARG A 474 2.60 -1.43 -13.83
C ARG A 474 1.56 -0.51 -14.45
N ASP A 475 1.86 0.79 -14.54
CA ASP A 475 0.95 1.84 -15.02
C ASP A 475 1.17 2.18 -16.51
N LYS A 476 1.80 1.28 -17.27
CA LYS A 476 2.10 1.48 -18.69
C LYS A 476 0.85 1.68 -19.57
N GLU A 477 -0.29 1.15 -19.18
CA GLU A 477 -1.54 1.40 -19.89
C GLU A 477 -1.98 2.86 -19.75
N SER A 478 -1.90 3.41 -18.54
CA SER A 478 -2.22 4.82 -18.28
C SER A 478 -1.25 5.76 -18.98
N LEU A 479 0.04 5.39 -19.03
CA LEU A 479 1.06 6.14 -19.79
C LEU A 479 0.75 6.14 -21.28
N LEU A 480 0.42 4.98 -21.86
CA LEU A 480 0.10 4.85 -23.27
C LEU A 480 -1.11 5.71 -23.65
N GLU A 481 -2.22 5.60 -22.91
CA GLU A 481 -3.45 6.36 -23.21
C GLU A 481 -3.21 7.87 -23.07
N ALA A 482 -2.46 8.30 -22.04
CA ALA A 482 -2.14 9.70 -21.87
C ALA A 482 -1.22 10.24 -22.97
N ALA A 483 -0.17 9.50 -23.36
CA ALA A 483 0.75 9.88 -24.43
C ALA A 483 0.03 9.90 -25.80
N LEU A 484 -0.86 8.96 -26.05
CA LEU A 484 -1.68 8.94 -27.26
C LEU A 484 -2.65 10.14 -27.31
N ALA A 485 -3.32 10.44 -26.20
CA ALA A 485 -4.20 11.61 -26.11
C ALA A 485 -3.42 12.92 -26.38
N ASP A 486 -2.21 13.05 -25.83
CA ASP A 486 -1.36 14.22 -26.07
C ASP A 486 -0.93 14.34 -27.54
N LEU A 487 -0.59 13.23 -28.19
CA LEU A 487 -0.28 13.20 -29.62
C LEU A 487 -1.49 13.58 -30.51
N VAL A 488 -2.69 13.20 -30.09
CA VAL A 488 -3.93 13.59 -30.80
C VAL A 488 -4.23 15.07 -30.56
N ASN A 489 -4.10 15.57 -29.33
CA ASN A 489 -4.33 16.98 -29.00
C ASN A 489 -3.32 17.91 -29.69
N SER A 490 -2.08 17.46 -29.86
CA SER A 490 -1.04 18.18 -30.58
C SER A 490 -1.13 18.03 -32.12
N SER A 491 -2.15 17.36 -32.62
CA SER A 491 -2.38 17.10 -34.05
C SER A 491 -1.26 16.30 -34.73
N LEU A 492 -0.42 15.61 -33.98
CA LEU A 492 0.60 14.70 -34.51
C LEU A 492 0.01 13.36 -34.94
N LEU A 493 -1.10 12.99 -34.35
CA LEU A 493 -1.95 11.87 -34.75
C LEU A 493 -3.41 12.31 -34.79
N LYS A 494 -4.24 11.59 -35.53
CA LYS A 494 -5.70 11.79 -35.58
C LYS A 494 -6.38 10.50 -35.12
N ARG A 495 -7.31 10.60 -34.17
CA ARG A 495 -8.14 9.47 -33.74
C ARG A 495 -9.52 9.60 -34.35
N VAL A 496 -9.98 8.58 -35.07
CA VAL A 496 -11.31 8.56 -35.69
C VAL A 496 -11.94 7.20 -35.38
N GLY A 497 -12.94 7.23 -34.50
CA GLY A 497 -13.53 6.01 -33.97
C GLY A 497 -12.50 5.10 -33.29
N GLY A 498 -12.45 3.84 -33.68
CA GLY A 498 -11.46 2.86 -33.17
C GLY A 498 -10.10 2.86 -33.86
N TRP A 499 -9.75 3.92 -34.63
CA TRP A 499 -8.56 3.96 -35.49
C TRP A 499 -7.67 5.16 -35.15
N VAL A 500 -6.36 4.96 -35.27
CA VAL A 500 -5.34 6.02 -35.18
C VAL A 500 -4.71 6.22 -36.55
N ARG A 501 -4.61 7.50 -36.99
CA ARG A 501 -4.15 7.90 -38.30
C ARG A 501 -3.01 8.93 -38.20
N LEU A 502 -2.16 8.93 -39.25
CA LEU A 502 -1.22 10.05 -39.46
C LEU A 502 -1.98 11.28 -40.02
N PRO A 503 -1.56 12.51 -39.71
CA PRO A 503 -2.15 13.71 -40.26
C PRO A 503 -2.02 13.71 -41.80
N GLY A 504 -3.08 14.10 -42.50
CA GLY A 504 -3.09 14.19 -43.95
C GLY A 504 -3.31 12.87 -44.72
N VAL A 505 -3.41 11.76 -43.99
CA VAL A 505 -3.83 10.49 -44.59
C VAL A 505 -5.35 10.36 -44.46
N GLU A 506 -6.06 10.62 -45.54
CA GLU A 506 -7.50 10.39 -45.59
C GLU A 506 -7.78 9.05 -46.30
N PRO A 507 -8.83 8.32 -45.90
CA PRO A 507 -9.22 7.10 -46.63
C PRO A 507 -9.55 7.42 -48.08
N VAL A 508 -9.11 6.58 -48.97
CA VAL A 508 -9.47 6.70 -50.38
C VAL A 508 -10.93 6.26 -50.55
N VAL A 509 -11.85 7.20 -50.37
CA VAL A 509 -13.28 6.97 -50.56
C VAL A 509 -13.59 7.13 -52.04
N THR A 510 -14.13 6.08 -52.68
CA THR A 510 -14.59 6.19 -54.07
C THR A 510 -15.80 7.11 -54.16
N ALA A 511 -15.97 7.73 -55.33
CA ALA A 511 -17.13 8.61 -55.54
C ALA A 511 -18.49 7.89 -55.35
N GLN A 512 -18.52 6.57 -55.52
CA GLN A 512 -19.70 5.76 -55.27
C GLN A 512 -19.95 5.56 -53.78
N GLU A 513 -18.92 5.21 -52.98
CA GLU A 513 -19.01 5.06 -51.55
C GLU A 513 -19.42 6.38 -50.84
N ALA A 514 -18.92 7.52 -51.32
CA ALA A 514 -19.32 8.81 -50.84
C ALA A 514 -20.83 9.09 -51.07
N ARG A 515 -21.36 8.75 -52.25
CA ARG A 515 -22.80 8.90 -52.55
C ARG A 515 -23.66 7.95 -51.69
N ASP A 516 -23.24 6.69 -51.59
CA ASP A 516 -23.95 5.69 -50.80
C ASP A 516 -24.02 6.11 -49.33
N TRP A 517 -22.91 6.67 -48.79
CA TRP A 517 -22.88 7.18 -47.45
C TRP A 517 -23.78 8.41 -47.22
N GLU A 518 -23.81 9.35 -48.17
CA GLU A 518 -24.69 10.53 -48.10
C GLU A 518 -26.16 10.11 -48.03
N LEU A 519 -26.57 9.12 -48.81
CA LEU A 519 -27.91 8.55 -48.80
C LEU A 519 -28.20 7.86 -47.45
N ILE A 520 -27.28 7.00 -46.98
CA ILE A 520 -27.42 6.25 -45.72
C ILE A 520 -27.49 7.20 -44.52
N SER A 521 -26.59 8.19 -44.46
CA SER A 521 -26.53 9.15 -43.34
C SER A 521 -27.78 10.04 -43.28
N THR A 522 -28.31 10.43 -44.44
CA THR A 522 -29.57 11.18 -44.56
C THR A 522 -30.75 10.38 -44.01
N ILE A 523 -30.88 9.13 -44.38
CA ILE A 523 -31.94 8.25 -43.87
C ILE A 523 -31.76 7.98 -42.37
N LEU A 524 -30.53 7.65 -41.89
CA LEU A 524 -30.24 7.45 -40.46
C LEU A 524 -30.61 8.67 -39.64
N SER A 525 -30.40 9.89 -40.14
CA SER A 525 -30.73 11.14 -39.43
C SER A 525 -32.22 11.37 -39.28
N GLN A 526 -33.07 10.78 -40.13
CA GLN A 526 -34.53 10.89 -40.05
C GLN A 526 -35.11 10.06 -38.90
N TYR A 527 -34.44 9.01 -38.45
CA TYR A 527 -34.85 8.19 -37.31
C TYR A 527 -34.57 8.89 -35.98
N LYS A 528 -35.47 9.81 -35.53
CA LYS A 528 -35.30 10.62 -34.32
C LYS A 528 -35.55 9.85 -33.02
N ALA A 529 -36.57 8.98 -33.00
CA ALA A 529 -37.05 8.28 -31.81
C ALA A 529 -36.99 6.74 -31.93
N GLN A 530 -36.28 6.23 -32.92
CA GLN A 530 -36.11 4.79 -33.17
C GLN A 530 -34.67 4.50 -33.56
N ILE A 531 -34.19 3.31 -33.25
CA ILE A 531 -32.91 2.79 -33.74
C ILE A 531 -33.23 1.81 -34.88
N PRO A 532 -32.97 2.19 -36.15
CA PRO A 532 -33.38 1.39 -37.29
C PRO A 532 -32.64 0.06 -37.34
N THR A 533 -33.29 -0.94 -37.86
CA THR A 533 -32.66 -2.22 -38.23
C THR A 533 -32.11 -2.16 -39.65
N LEU A 534 -31.23 -3.10 -39.99
CA LEU A 534 -30.73 -3.24 -41.33
C LEU A 534 -31.88 -3.42 -42.34
N SER A 535 -32.98 -4.09 -41.95
CA SER A 535 -34.17 -4.27 -42.78
C SER A 535 -34.91 -2.96 -43.03
N ASP A 536 -35.07 -2.13 -41.99
CA ASP A 536 -35.70 -0.82 -42.13
C ASP A 536 -34.93 0.10 -43.09
N LEU A 537 -33.60 0.03 -43.05
CA LEU A 537 -32.71 0.79 -43.92
C LEU A 537 -32.79 0.26 -45.38
N LEU A 538 -32.87 -1.06 -45.58
CA LEU A 538 -33.02 -1.65 -46.90
C LEU A 538 -34.36 -1.27 -47.57
N GLU A 539 -35.43 -1.19 -46.80
CA GLU A 539 -36.74 -0.74 -47.32
C GLU A 539 -36.71 0.73 -47.73
N SER A 540 -35.90 1.56 -47.07
CA SER A 540 -35.81 3.00 -47.34
C SER A 540 -34.77 3.37 -48.41
N LEU A 541 -33.85 2.48 -48.73
CA LEU A 541 -32.71 2.72 -49.60
C LEU A 541 -32.76 1.76 -50.82
N GLN A 542 -32.53 2.26 -52.02
CA GLN A 542 -32.41 1.43 -53.24
C GLN A 542 -30.98 0.84 -53.37
N LEU A 543 -30.48 0.25 -52.28
CA LEU A 543 -29.17 -0.38 -52.23
C LEU A 543 -29.29 -1.90 -52.07
N SER A 544 -28.31 -2.64 -52.61
CA SER A 544 -28.23 -4.08 -52.30
C SER A 544 -27.88 -4.27 -50.82
N ARG A 545 -28.27 -5.39 -50.24
CA ARG A 545 -27.97 -5.74 -48.87
C ARG A 545 -26.47 -5.73 -48.59
N GLU A 546 -25.68 -6.20 -49.54
CA GLU A 546 -24.22 -6.28 -49.46
C GLU A 546 -23.60 -4.87 -49.49
N ALA A 547 -24.05 -3.98 -50.41
CA ALA A 547 -23.57 -2.61 -50.51
C ALA A 547 -23.90 -1.81 -49.22
N LEU A 548 -25.14 -1.92 -48.73
CA LEU A 548 -25.53 -1.25 -47.46
C LEU A 548 -24.72 -1.77 -46.27
N GLN A 549 -24.52 -3.10 -46.19
CA GLN A 549 -23.77 -3.69 -45.09
C GLN A 549 -22.29 -3.31 -45.15
N SER A 550 -21.69 -3.26 -46.35
CA SER A 550 -20.31 -2.79 -46.54
C SER A 550 -20.17 -1.32 -46.15
N ALA A 551 -21.03 -0.43 -46.63
CA ALA A 551 -20.99 1.00 -46.30
C ALA A 551 -21.22 1.28 -44.83
N LEU A 552 -22.16 0.56 -44.16
CA LEU A 552 -22.36 0.66 -42.70
C LEU A 552 -21.16 0.17 -41.90
N MET A 553 -20.55 -0.94 -42.32
CA MET A 553 -19.36 -1.45 -41.62
C MET A 553 -18.16 -0.53 -41.78
N GLU A 554 -18.03 0.13 -42.90
CA GLU A 554 -17.02 1.16 -43.15
C GLU A 554 -17.29 2.42 -42.29
N ALA A 555 -18.53 2.87 -42.26
CA ALA A 555 -18.94 3.96 -41.38
C ALA A 555 -18.77 3.62 -39.89
N VAL A 556 -18.88 2.35 -39.48
CA VAL A 556 -18.54 1.87 -38.12
C VAL A 556 -17.04 1.95 -37.90
N LYS A 557 -16.21 1.55 -38.88
CA LYS A 557 -14.75 1.69 -38.79
C LYS A 557 -14.33 3.15 -38.59
N ASP A 558 -14.98 4.06 -39.31
CA ASP A 558 -14.71 5.50 -39.22
C ASP A 558 -15.31 6.18 -37.99
N GLY A 559 -16.06 5.46 -37.16
CA GLY A 559 -16.72 6.01 -36.00
C GLY A 559 -17.90 6.94 -36.29
N ARG A 560 -18.36 6.98 -37.56
CA ARG A 560 -19.55 7.77 -37.95
C ARG A 560 -20.85 7.12 -37.48
N VAL A 561 -20.82 5.80 -37.37
CA VAL A 561 -21.96 4.94 -36.97
C VAL A 561 -21.50 3.95 -35.92
N HIS A 562 -22.36 3.61 -34.99
CA HIS A 562 -22.17 2.55 -34.01
C HIS A 562 -23.09 1.37 -34.28
N LYS A 563 -22.53 0.16 -34.26
CA LYS A 563 -23.30 -1.07 -34.34
C LYS A 563 -23.82 -1.42 -32.95
N ILE A 564 -25.08 -1.12 -32.71
CA ILE A 564 -25.70 -1.28 -31.37
C ILE A 564 -26.03 -2.75 -31.09
N SER A 565 -26.49 -3.49 -32.10
CA SER A 565 -26.72 -4.93 -32.03
C SER A 565 -26.37 -5.59 -33.38
N THR A 566 -26.64 -6.87 -33.55
CA THR A 566 -26.38 -7.58 -34.80
C THR A 566 -27.07 -6.95 -35.99
N THR A 567 -28.18 -6.25 -35.76
CA THR A 567 -29.03 -5.70 -36.83
C THR A 567 -29.28 -4.19 -36.75
N ARG A 568 -28.85 -3.51 -35.68
CA ARG A 568 -29.13 -2.09 -35.44
C ARG A 568 -27.90 -1.22 -35.52
N PHE A 569 -28.07 -0.08 -36.18
CA PHE A 569 -27.00 0.91 -36.39
C PHE A 569 -27.48 2.32 -35.95
N LEU A 570 -26.58 3.11 -35.37
CA LEU A 570 -26.89 4.43 -34.85
C LEU A 570 -25.76 5.42 -35.14
N LEU A 571 -26.10 6.63 -35.59
CA LEU A 571 -25.13 7.71 -35.77
C LEU A 571 -24.49 8.12 -34.43
N SER A 572 -23.19 8.47 -34.48
CA SER A 572 -22.41 8.85 -33.29
C SER A 572 -23.02 10.02 -32.52
N ASP A 573 -23.51 11.04 -33.23
CA ASP A 573 -24.18 12.20 -32.59
C ASP A 573 -25.43 11.78 -31.82
N ARG A 574 -26.17 10.82 -32.33
CA ARG A 574 -27.38 10.30 -31.67
C ARG A 574 -27.04 9.42 -30.47
N LEU A 575 -25.96 8.63 -30.58
CA LEU A 575 -25.48 7.85 -29.46
C LEU A 575 -25.07 8.75 -28.30
N ASN A 576 -24.33 9.83 -28.59
CA ASN A 576 -23.93 10.83 -27.61
C ASN A 576 -25.13 11.53 -26.97
N HIS A 577 -26.14 11.86 -27.77
CA HIS A 577 -27.38 12.44 -27.24
C HIS A 577 -28.10 11.47 -26.27
N PHE A 578 -28.21 10.20 -26.60
CA PHE A 578 -28.80 9.20 -25.70
C PHE A 578 -27.97 9.00 -24.41
N ALA A 579 -26.67 9.02 -24.51
CA ALA A 579 -25.78 8.94 -23.36
C ALA A 579 -25.95 10.14 -22.42
N GLN A 580 -25.99 11.37 -22.96
CA GLN A 580 -26.25 12.58 -22.19
C GLN A 580 -27.65 12.56 -21.53
N SER A 581 -28.68 12.11 -22.26
CA SER A 581 -30.03 11.98 -21.71
C SER A 581 -30.11 10.99 -20.55
N LEU A 582 -29.40 9.84 -20.64
CA LEU A 582 -29.31 8.87 -19.54
C LEU A 582 -28.52 9.41 -18.35
N THR A 583 -27.52 10.25 -18.57
CA THR A 583 -26.79 10.92 -17.49
C THR A 583 -27.73 11.88 -16.74
N ALA A 584 -28.50 12.69 -17.46
CA ALA A 584 -29.47 13.59 -16.86
C ALA A 584 -30.56 12.81 -16.07
N LEU A 585 -31.03 11.68 -16.60
CA LEU A 585 -31.94 10.78 -15.89
C LEU A 585 -31.31 10.26 -14.58
N PHE A 586 -30.06 9.83 -14.63
CA PHE A 586 -29.34 9.33 -13.46
C PHE A 586 -29.10 10.42 -12.40
N GLU A 587 -28.79 11.65 -12.82
CA GLU A 587 -28.62 12.80 -11.92
C GLU A 587 -29.93 13.20 -11.21
N THR A 588 -31.08 13.00 -11.86
CA THR A 588 -32.38 13.38 -11.31
C THR A 588 -32.98 12.32 -10.39
N GLN A 589 -32.88 11.05 -10.72
CA GLN A 589 -33.57 9.98 -9.95
C GLN A 589 -32.63 8.85 -9.44
N GLY A 590 -31.31 8.95 -9.69
CA GLY A 590 -30.37 7.91 -9.34
C GLY A 590 -30.47 6.68 -10.26
N MET A 591 -30.32 5.49 -9.70
CA MET A 591 -30.38 4.24 -10.46
C MET A 591 -31.72 4.06 -11.18
N PHE A 592 -31.67 3.72 -12.47
CA PHE A 592 -32.84 3.59 -13.31
C PHE A 592 -33.00 2.16 -13.89
N SER A 593 -34.24 1.76 -14.15
CA SER A 593 -34.59 0.50 -14.81
C SER A 593 -34.64 0.67 -16.34
N VAL A 594 -34.75 -0.45 -17.07
CA VAL A 594 -35.00 -0.45 -18.53
C VAL A 594 -36.30 0.29 -18.87
N ALA A 595 -37.32 0.21 -18.02
CA ALA A 595 -38.58 0.91 -18.23
C ALA A 595 -38.42 2.43 -18.12
N ASP A 596 -37.68 2.89 -17.09
CA ASP A 596 -37.42 4.32 -16.89
C ASP A 596 -36.61 4.89 -18.08
N ALA A 597 -35.56 4.18 -18.51
CA ALA A 597 -34.76 4.58 -19.67
C ALA A 597 -35.59 4.61 -20.97
N ARG A 598 -36.44 3.60 -21.20
CA ARG A 598 -37.34 3.54 -22.36
C ARG A 598 -38.26 4.74 -22.43
N ASP A 599 -38.92 5.07 -21.32
CA ASP A 599 -39.89 6.15 -21.25
C ASP A 599 -39.20 7.51 -21.37
N HIS A 600 -38.00 7.66 -20.78
CA HIS A 600 -37.22 8.89 -20.87
C HIS A 600 -36.66 9.15 -22.28
N LEU A 601 -36.17 8.11 -22.95
CA LEU A 601 -35.59 8.18 -24.30
C LEU A 601 -36.64 8.07 -25.40
N ALA A 602 -37.90 7.79 -25.08
CA ALA A 602 -39.02 7.55 -25.99
C ALA A 602 -38.71 6.43 -27.02
N LEU A 603 -37.99 5.39 -26.60
CA LEU A 603 -37.60 4.28 -27.45
C LEU A 603 -38.56 3.08 -27.31
N GLY A 604 -38.63 2.24 -28.34
CA GLY A 604 -39.23 0.92 -28.24
C GLY A 604 -38.45 0.00 -27.32
N ARG A 605 -39.14 -0.97 -26.66
CA ARG A 605 -38.53 -1.86 -25.67
C ARG A 605 -37.26 -2.55 -26.14
N ASN A 606 -37.30 -3.17 -27.33
CA ASN A 606 -36.15 -3.91 -27.89
C ASN A 606 -34.98 -2.97 -28.21
N SER A 607 -35.25 -1.80 -28.82
CA SER A 607 -34.23 -0.80 -29.12
C SER A 607 -33.57 -0.23 -27.87
N CYS A 608 -34.37 -0.05 -26.79
CA CYS A 608 -33.84 0.40 -25.50
C CYS A 608 -32.95 -0.67 -24.83
N VAL A 609 -33.35 -1.93 -24.89
CA VAL A 609 -32.53 -3.04 -24.35
C VAL A 609 -31.21 -3.13 -25.11
N ASP A 610 -31.23 -3.19 -26.45
CA ASP A 610 -30.03 -3.24 -27.29
C ASP A 610 -29.09 -2.07 -26.99
N LEU A 611 -29.62 -0.85 -26.87
CA LEU A 611 -28.84 0.35 -26.55
C LEU A 611 -28.18 0.28 -25.17
N LEU A 612 -28.94 -0.16 -24.15
CA LEU A 612 -28.42 -0.26 -22.79
C LEU A 612 -27.37 -1.39 -22.65
N GLU A 613 -27.55 -2.50 -23.34
CA GLU A 613 -26.54 -3.56 -23.39
C GLU A 613 -25.26 -3.09 -24.09
N TYR A 614 -25.40 -2.31 -25.18
CA TYR A 614 -24.26 -1.68 -25.82
C TYR A 614 -23.54 -0.71 -24.85
N PHE A 615 -24.27 0.14 -24.13
CA PHE A 615 -23.69 1.04 -23.14
C PHE A 615 -23.02 0.31 -21.98
N ASP A 616 -23.55 -0.84 -21.55
CA ASP A 616 -22.90 -1.70 -20.55
C ASP A 616 -21.57 -2.27 -21.10
N GLN A 617 -21.52 -2.69 -22.37
CA GLN A 617 -20.30 -3.21 -23.01
C GLN A 617 -19.21 -2.14 -23.17
N VAL A 618 -19.59 -0.93 -23.59
CA VAL A 618 -18.62 0.17 -23.78
C VAL A 618 -18.29 0.91 -22.47
N GLY A 619 -18.93 0.52 -21.36
CA GLY A 619 -18.66 1.03 -20.03
C GLY A 619 -19.22 2.43 -19.76
N VAL A 620 -20.27 2.84 -20.47
CA VAL A 620 -21.05 4.05 -20.20
C VAL A 620 -22.01 3.82 -19.04
N THR A 621 -22.64 2.65 -19.01
CA THR A 621 -23.47 2.20 -17.89
C THR A 621 -22.93 0.91 -17.29
N ARG A 622 -23.40 0.57 -16.09
CA ARG A 622 -23.16 -0.72 -15.44
C ARG A 622 -24.47 -1.23 -14.85
N ARG A 623 -24.78 -2.48 -15.15
CA ARG A 623 -25.93 -3.16 -14.57
C ARG A 623 -25.68 -3.52 -13.10
N ASP A 624 -26.68 -3.25 -12.25
CA ASP A 624 -26.71 -3.61 -10.84
C ASP A 624 -28.10 -4.19 -10.50
N GLY A 625 -28.22 -5.51 -10.53
CA GLY A 625 -29.51 -6.20 -10.44
C GLY A 625 -30.41 -5.88 -11.63
N ASP A 626 -31.60 -5.33 -11.36
CA ASP A 626 -32.59 -4.92 -12.39
C ASP A 626 -32.44 -3.44 -12.79
N LYS A 627 -31.51 -2.71 -12.15
CA LYS A 627 -31.24 -1.30 -12.42
C LYS A 627 -29.86 -1.09 -13.03
N ARG A 628 -29.59 0.14 -13.47
CA ARG A 628 -28.31 0.57 -14.02
C ARG A 628 -27.82 1.86 -13.37
N VAL A 629 -26.51 2.00 -13.30
CA VAL A 629 -25.81 3.23 -12.90
C VAL A 629 -25.04 3.77 -14.10
N VAL A 630 -24.96 5.09 -14.23
CA VAL A 630 -24.08 5.73 -15.22
C VAL A 630 -22.69 5.87 -14.60
N LEU A 631 -21.67 5.44 -15.32
CA LEU A 631 -20.27 5.57 -14.91
C LEU A 631 -19.77 6.95 -15.36
N THR A 632 -19.89 7.96 -14.48
CA THR A 632 -19.39 9.31 -14.74
C THR A 632 -17.89 9.30 -15.05
N GLY A 633 -17.47 9.89 -16.17
CA GLY A 633 -16.07 10.00 -16.61
C GLY A 633 -15.70 9.26 -17.91
N ARG A 634 -16.61 8.45 -18.48
CA ARG A 634 -16.34 7.72 -19.75
C ARG A 634 -17.14 8.22 -20.96
N LEU A 635 -17.96 9.25 -20.80
CA LEU A 635 -18.99 9.64 -21.77
C LEU A 635 -18.52 10.49 -22.96
N LEU A 636 -17.31 11.04 -22.94
CA LEU A 636 -16.90 12.04 -23.95
C LEU A 636 -15.61 11.73 -24.71
N ASP A 637 -14.81 10.72 -24.33
CA ASP A 637 -13.50 10.48 -24.94
C ASP A 637 -13.43 9.27 -25.89
N ARG A 638 -14.58 8.67 -26.22
CA ARG A 638 -14.64 7.50 -27.16
C ARG A 638 -15.59 7.69 -28.34
N ALA A 639 -16.04 8.91 -28.61
CA ALA A 639 -16.81 9.23 -29.81
C ALA A 639 -15.95 9.91 -30.86
#